data_e5cd0a69b9884726dedd29005ad24258
#
_entry.id   e5cd0a69b9884726dedd29005ad24258
#
_cell.length_a   1.000
_cell.length_b   1.000
_cell.length_c   1.000
_cell.angle_alpha   90.00
_cell.angle_beta   90.00
_cell.angle_gamma   90.00
#
_symmetry.space_group_name_H-M   'P 1'
#
loop_
_entity.id
_entity.type
_entity.pdbx_description
1 polymer ?
#
loop_
_entity_poly.entity_id
_entity_poly.type
_entity_poly.pdbx_seq_one_letter_code
_entity_poly.pdbx_strand_id
1 'polypeptide(L)'
;MEVGERVHGWGTDENGQTVDPTVLADGPATEQGEIALGQNILVGFMTWEGYNYEDAVLLNEKIVREDVYTSIHIEEYETESRDTKLGPEEITRDIPNVSEDALKDLDERGIIRIGAEVKSGDILVGKVTPKGETELTAEERLLRAIFGEKAREVRDTSLRVPHGAYGIIVDVKVFTPENSDELQPGVREVVRCYIAQKRKISVGDKMAGRHGNKGVVSRILPQEDMPYLPDGTPLDIVLNPLGVPSRMNIGQVLEVNLGYAAKACGIKVMTPVFDSARENDIGDTFDTAREMWHGENAPAYPTKLPKIMGEKGHIIDFSKIELDRDGKTTVYDGRTGEKFDNRVTVGYMYYLKLHHLVDDKTHARSTGPYSLVTQQPLGGKAQFGGQRFGEMEVWALYAYGASNVLQEILTVKSDDTVGRVKTYESIVKGENVPVPGIPESFKVLVKEIRSLALDIEPMHDADEDASAPVTAEETSALDDLAALAGVDADVEAEDAETAEAPEAVAATTTDKE
;
A
#
# COMPACT_ATOMS: atom_id res chain seq x y z
N MET A 1 -16.62 -27.91 -8.71
CA MET A 1 -17.36 -26.71 -9.13
C MET A 1 -16.52 -25.52 -8.67
N GLU A 2 -16.20 -24.63 -9.58
CA GLU A 2 -15.44 -23.42 -9.24
C GLU A 2 -16.34 -22.48 -8.45
N VAL A 3 -15.74 -21.69 -7.54
CA VAL A 3 -16.42 -20.68 -6.74
C VAL A 3 -17.02 -19.62 -7.68
N GLY A 4 -18.30 -19.33 -7.56
CA GLY A 4 -19.01 -18.39 -8.45
C GLY A 4 -19.63 -19.02 -9.71
N GLU A 5 -19.52 -20.33 -9.88
CA GLU A 5 -20.17 -21.01 -10.98
C GLU A 5 -21.69 -21.04 -10.78
N ARG A 6 -22.42 -20.42 -11.70
CA ARG A 6 -23.88 -20.56 -11.77
C ARG A 6 -24.21 -21.90 -12.41
N VAL A 7 -24.92 -22.74 -11.70
CA VAL A 7 -25.55 -23.91 -12.34
C VAL A 7 -26.70 -23.42 -13.21
N HIS A 8 -26.48 -23.32 -14.50
CA HIS A 8 -27.53 -23.11 -15.49
C HIS A 8 -28.38 -24.37 -15.60
N GLY A 9 -29.21 -24.62 -14.61
CA GLY A 9 -30.26 -25.60 -14.69
C GLY A 9 -31.57 -24.86 -14.97
N TRP A 10 -32.02 -24.86 -16.22
CA TRP A 10 -33.41 -24.59 -16.54
C TRP A 10 -34.22 -25.72 -15.93
N GLY A 11 -34.51 -25.62 -14.62
CA GLY A 11 -35.45 -26.50 -13.95
C GLY A 11 -36.82 -25.88 -14.04
N THR A 12 -37.80 -26.62 -14.44
CA THR A 12 -39.20 -26.33 -14.15
C THR A 12 -39.49 -26.97 -12.80
N ASP A 13 -40.14 -26.22 -11.91
CA ASP A 13 -40.69 -26.77 -10.67
C ASP A 13 -41.79 -27.80 -10.95
N GLU A 14 -42.28 -28.47 -9.92
CA GLU A 14 -43.36 -29.44 -10.03
C GLU A 14 -44.66 -28.86 -10.63
N ASN A 15 -44.74 -27.52 -10.75
CA ASN A 15 -45.87 -26.78 -11.32
C ASN A 15 -45.61 -26.28 -12.75
N GLY A 16 -44.44 -26.58 -13.35
CA GLY A 16 -44.08 -26.19 -14.71
C GLY A 16 -43.61 -24.74 -14.84
N GLN A 17 -43.26 -24.04 -13.74
CA GLN A 17 -42.69 -22.72 -13.76
C GLN A 17 -41.14 -22.81 -13.88
N THR A 18 -40.56 -21.96 -14.72
CA THR A 18 -39.11 -21.82 -14.81
C THR A 18 -38.53 -21.29 -13.49
N VAL A 19 -37.68 -22.08 -12.86
CA VAL A 19 -36.99 -21.71 -11.63
C VAL A 19 -35.75 -20.91 -12.02
N ASP A 20 -35.57 -19.77 -11.39
CA ASP A 20 -34.35 -18.96 -11.55
C ASP A 20 -33.10 -19.77 -11.17
N PRO A 21 -31.99 -19.61 -11.88
CA PRO A 21 -30.77 -20.35 -11.59
C PRO A 21 -30.33 -20.08 -10.15
N THR A 22 -30.21 -21.15 -9.36
CA THR A 22 -29.78 -21.05 -7.97
C THR A 22 -28.26 -20.85 -7.92
N VAL A 23 -27.79 -19.82 -7.24
CA VAL A 23 -26.36 -19.64 -6.97
C VAL A 23 -25.96 -20.64 -5.88
N LEU A 24 -25.00 -21.51 -6.16
CA LEU A 24 -24.49 -22.49 -5.20
C LEU A 24 -23.47 -21.89 -4.24
N ALA A 25 -22.61 -21.03 -4.76
CA ALA A 25 -21.60 -20.31 -3.97
C ALA A 25 -21.24 -19.02 -4.68
N ASP A 26 -21.05 -17.96 -3.90
CA ASP A 26 -20.52 -16.70 -4.40
C ASP A 26 -18.99 -16.71 -4.34
N GLY A 27 -18.36 -16.10 -5.35
CA GLY A 27 -16.93 -15.86 -5.39
C GLY A 27 -16.53 -14.58 -4.65
N PRO A 28 -15.24 -14.24 -4.61
CA PRO A 28 -14.78 -12.97 -4.09
C PRO A 28 -15.42 -11.81 -4.89
N ALA A 29 -15.89 -10.79 -4.19
CA ALA A 29 -16.54 -9.61 -4.77
C ALA A 29 -17.81 -9.93 -5.59
N THR A 30 -18.54 -11.00 -5.26
CA THR A 30 -19.84 -11.33 -5.82
C THR A 30 -20.87 -11.58 -4.70
N GLU A 31 -22.13 -11.26 -4.95
CA GLU A 31 -23.25 -11.51 -4.06
C GLU A 31 -24.47 -11.96 -4.87
N GLN A 32 -25.04 -13.11 -4.53
CA GLN A 32 -26.16 -13.72 -5.27
C GLN A 32 -25.92 -13.85 -6.78
N GLY A 33 -24.66 -14.11 -7.17
CA GLY A 33 -24.24 -14.24 -8.56
C GLY A 33 -24.11 -12.92 -9.33
N GLU A 34 -24.20 -11.77 -8.67
CA GLU A 34 -23.95 -10.45 -9.25
C GLU A 34 -22.64 -9.86 -8.74
N ILE A 35 -22.01 -8.97 -9.50
CA ILE A 35 -20.79 -8.28 -9.09
C ILE A 35 -21.10 -7.35 -7.92
N ALA A 36 -20.36 -7.50 -6.83
CA ALA A 36 -20.49 -6.72 -5.58
C ALA A 36 -19.13 -6.19 -5.13
N LEU A 37 -18.54 -5.29 -5.94
CA LEU A 37 -17.22 -4.67 -5.66
C LEU A 37 -17.27 -3.57 -4.60
N GLY A 38 -18.45 -3.07 -4.26
CA GLY A 38 -18.68 -1.99 -3.31
C GLY A 38 -19.91 -2.25 -2.44
N GLN A 39 -20.30 -1.22 -1.72
CA GLN A 39 -21.46 -1.26 -0.83
C GLN A 39 -22.33 -0.01 -1.02
N ASN A 40 -23.64 -0.17 -0.81
CA ASN A 40 -24.57 0.95 -0.73
C ASN A 40 -24.47 1.58 0.67
N ILE A 41 -24.00 2.81 0.73
CA ILE A 41 -23.75 3.54 1.97
C ILE A 41 -24.54 4.85 2.01
N LEU A 42 -24.82 5.33 3.22
CA LEU A 42 -25.53 6.58 3.45
C LEU A 42 -24.55 7.76 3.32
N VAL A 43 -24.76 8.57 2.27
CA VAL A 43 -23.89 9.70 1.91
C VAL A 43 -24.61 11.01 2.11
N GLY A 44 -23.91 12.02 2.65
CA GLY A 44 -24.36 13.40 2.70
C GLY A 44 -23.43 14.32 1.91
N PHE A 45 -24.02 15.20 1.08
CA PHE A 45 -23.27 16.22 0.34
C PHE A 45 -23.25 17.53 1.12
N MET A 46 -22.20 17.74 1.92
CA MET A 46 -22.00 18.97 2.67
C MET A 46 -20.52 19.23 2.91
N THR A 47 -20.15 20.49 3.09
CA THR A 47 -18.82 20.84 3.58
C THR A 47 -18.74 20.58 5.09
N TRP A 48 -17.65 20.00 5.56
CA TRP A 48 -17.45 19.74 6.98
C TRP A 48 -16.03 20.09 7.42
N GLU A 49 -15.89 21.22 8.10
CA GLU A 49 -14.65 21.74 8.71
C GLU A 49 -13.38 21.72 7.84
N GLY A 50 -13.54 21.69 6.53
CA GLY A 50 -12.44 21.58 5.57
C GLY A 50 -11.85 20.18 5.42
N TYR A 51 -12.27 19.20 6.23
CA TYR A 51 -11.74 17.84 6.12
C TYR A 51 -12.20 17.08 4.88
N ASN A 52 -13.17 17.59 4.16
CA ASN A 52 -13.59 17.07 2.86
C ASN A 52 -13.36 18.08 1.72
N TYR A 53 -12.41 19.02 1.91
CA TYR A 53 -12.03 19.96 0.86
C TYR A 53 -11.49 19.23 -0.37
N GLU A 54 -11.85 19.74 -1.55
CA GLU A 54 -11.61 19.10 -2.85
C GLU A 54 -12.20 17.67 -2.92
N ASP A 55 -11.36 16.64 -3.12
CA ASP A 55 -11.77 15.24 -3.24
C ASP A 55 -11.55 14.43 -1.96
N ALA A 56 -11.39 15.09 -0.84
CA ALA A 56 -11.24 14.42 0.43
C ALA A 56 -12.58 13.80 0.89
N VAL A 57 -12.50 12.60 1.43
CA VAL A 57 -13.66 11.83 1.91
C VAL A 57 -13.59 11.69 3.41
N LEU A 58 -14.68 12.01 4.09
CA LEU A 58 -14.84 11.82 5.52
C LEU A 58 -15.62 10.55 5.78
N LEU A 59 -15.08 9.64 6.59
CA LEU A 59 -15.70 8.36 6.91
C LEU A 59 -16.14 8.26 8.36
N ASN A 60 -17.21 7.50 8.59
CA ASN A 60 -17.64 7.09 9.91
C ASN A 60 -16.83 5.87 10.39
N GLU A 61 -16.40 5.86 11.66
CA GLU A 61 -15.70 4.74 12.29
C GLU A 61 -16.50 3.43 12.24
N LYS A 62 -17.83 3.51 12.24
CA LYS A 62 -18.71 2.37 12.07
C LYS A 62 -18.34 1.49 10.87
N ILE A 63 -17.98 2.11 9.74
CA ILE A 63 -17.56 1.41 8.51
C ILE A 63 -16.33 0.53 8.77
N VAL A 64 -15.36 1.04 9.53
CA VAL A 64 -14.12 0.31 9.86
C VAL A 64 -14.40 -0.79 10.89
N ARG A 65 -15.24 -0.50 11.88
CA ARG A 65 -15.61 -1.44 12.95
C ARG A 65 -16.40 -2.64 12.41
N GLU A 66 -17.33 -2.40 11.49
CA GLU A 66 -18.20 -3.43 10.92
C GLU A 66 -17.58 -4.13 9.70
N ASP A 67 -16.30 -3.88 9.40
CA ASP A 67 -15.55 -4.48 8.29
C ASP A 67 -16.21 -4.26 6.89
N VAL A 68 -16.91 -3.14 6.68
CA VAL A 68 -17.68 -2.88 5.45
C VAL A 68 -16.77 -2.82 4.21
N TYR A 69 -15.61 -2.16 4.31
CA TYR A 69 -14.59 -2.05 3.26
C TYR A 69 -13.30 -2.79 3.60
N THR A 70 -13.41 -3.90 4.29
CA THR A 70 -12.27 -4.75 4.57
C THR A 70 -12.01 -5.68 3.40
N SER A 71 -10.78 -5.70 2.92
CA SER A 71 -10.32 -6.55 1.83
C SER A 71 -9.27 -7.54 2.30
N ILE A 72 -9.27 -8.73 1.68
CA ILE A 72 -8.26 -9.76 1.93
C ILE A 72 -7.33 -9.76 0.72
N HIS A 73 -6.03 -9.60 0.98
CA HIS A 73 -4.97 -9.63 -0.02
C HIS A 73 -4.11 -10.85 0.23
N ILE A 74 -3.91 -11.66 -0.80
CA ILE A 74 -3.05 -12.85 -0.74
C ILE A 74 -1.83 -12.57 -1.61
N GLU A 75 -0.66 -12.56 -1.00
CA GLU A 75 0.63 -12.37 -1.68
C GLU A 75 1.38 -13.69 -1.73
N GLU A 76 2.02 -13.95 -2.87
CA GLU A 76 2.82 -15.14 -3.10
C GLU A 76 4.30 -14.80 -2.97
N TYR A 77 5.01 -15.58 -2.16
CA TYR A 77 6.46 -15.52 -1.99
C TYR A 77 7.06 -16.85 -2.39
N GLU A 78 7.97 -16.81 -3.35
CA GLU A 78 8.59 -18.01 -3.90
C GLU A 78 10.09 -18.02 -3.65
N THR A 79 10.62 -19.17 -3.29
CA THR A 79 12.06 -19.43 -3.27
C THR A 79 12.36 -20.77 -3.90
N GLU A 80 13.51 -20.84 -4.56
CA GLU A 80 13.98 -22.04 -5.22
C GLU A 80 15.34 -22.47 -4.66
N SER A 81 15.56 -23.77 -4.58
CA SER A 81 16.85 -24.39 -4.27
C SER A 81 17.48 -24.88 -5.56
N ARG A 82 18.69 -24.40 -5.86
CA ARG A 82 19.40 -24.70 -7.10
C ARG A 82 20.69 -25.48 -6.83
N ASP A 83 21.15 -26.21 -7.84
CA ASP A 83 22.51 -26.77 -7.84
C ASP A 83 23.51 -25.69 -8.24
N THR A 84 24.40 -25.30 -7.32
CA THR A 84 25.47 -24.33 -7.57
C THR A 84 26.80 -25.06 -7.83
N LYS A 85 27.79 -24.34 -8.41
CA LYS A 85 29.13 -24.88 -8.65
C LYS A 85 29.88 -25.29 -7.39
N LEU A 86 29.48 -24.73 -6.23
CA LEU A 86 30.09 -24.97 -4.90
C LEU A 86 29.39 -26.08 -4.12
N GLY A 87 28.25 -26.55 -4.62
CA GLY A 87 27.40 -27.55 -3.98
C GLY A 87 25.92 -27.20 -4.14
N PRO A 88 25.03 -28.10 -3.77
CA PRO A 88 23.60 -27.83 -3.82
C PRO A 88 23.18 -26.87 -2.70
N GLU A 89 22.25 -25.97 -2.99
CA GLU A 89 21.51 -25.24 -1.97
C GLU A 89 20.57 -26.21 -1.23
N GLU A 90 20.43 -26.04 0.07
CA GLU A 90 19.57 -26.90 0.89
C GLU A 90 18.53 -26.08 1.65
N ILE A 91 17.27 -26.56 1.62
CA ILE A 91 16.20 -26.05 2.46
C ILE A 91 16.28 -26.78 3.81
N THR A 92 16.57 -26.04 4.89
CA THR A 92 16.78 -26.62 6.21
C THR A 92 16.37 -25.65 7.31
N ARG A 93 16.01 -26.21 8.47
CA ARG A 93 15.78 -25.43 9.71
C ARG A 93 17.09 -25.01 10.39
N ASP A 94 18.19 -25.65 10.05
CA ASP A 94 19.49 -25.42 10.68
C ASP A 94 20.23 -24.27 10.02
N ILE A 95 19.83 -23.02 10.36
CA ILE A 95 20.34 -21.77 9.80
C ILE A 95 21.40 -21.20 10.76
N PRO A 96 22.59 -20.80 10.26
CA PRO A 96 23.60 -20.20 11.09
C PRO A 96 23.16 -18.80 11.61
N ASN A 97 23.57 -18.45 12.82
CA ASN A 97 23.36 -17.13 13.44
C ASN A 97 21.91 -16.70 13.66
N VAL A 98 20.97 -17.64 13.71
CA VAL A 98 19.54 -17.37 13.96
C VAL A 98 19.14 -17.95 15.32
N SER A 99 18.37 -17.20 16.11
CA SER A 99 17.87 -17.67 17.40
C SER A 99 16.75 -18.71 17.24
N GLU A 100 16.59 -19.60 18.21
CA GLU A 100 15.52 -20.60 18.21
C GLU A 100 14.11 -19.98 18.23
N ASP A 101 13.97 -18.78 18.79
CA ASP A 101 12.70 -18.05 18.80
C ASP A 101 12.25 -17.67 17.39
N ALA A 102 13.18 -17.30 16.50
CA ALA A 102 12.89 -17.01 15.10
C ALA A 102 12.56 -18.27 14.28
N LEU A 103 12.93 -19.45 14.78
CA LEU A 103 12.69 -20.74 14.12
C LEU A 103 11.44 -21.47 14.65
N LYS A 104 10.73 -20.90 15.61
CA LYS A 104 9.59 -21.57 16.29
C LYS A 104 8.46 -21.99 15.37
N ASP A 105 8.19 -21.20 14.33
CA ASP A 105 7.10 -21.41 13.37
C ASP A 105 7.52 -22.21 12.14
N LEU A 106 8.78 -22.63 12.04
CA LEU A 106 9.29 -23.50 10.99
C LEU A 106 9.12 -24.98 11.36
N ASP A 107 8.80 -25.80 10.37
CA ASP A 107 8.75 -27.25 10.50
C ASP A 107 10.17 -27.87 10.50
N GLU A 108 10.26 -29.21 10.57
CA GLU A 108 11.54 -29.93 10.54
C GLU A 108 12.32 -29.74 9.24
N ARG A 109 11.64 -29.40 8.15
CA ARG A 109 12.24 -29.14 6.82
C ARG A 109 12.69 -27.69 6.68
N GLY A 110 12.42 -26.82 7.63
CA GLY A 110 12.73 -25.39 7.55
C GLY A 110 11.70 -24.56 6.81
N ILE A 111 10.48 -25.06 6.59
CA ILE A 111 9.38 -24.38 5.92
C ILE A 111 8.37 -23.93 6.96
N ILE A 112 7.81 -22.73 6.77
CA ILE A 112 6.85 -22.17 7.71
C ILE A 112 5.53 -22.97 7.73
N ARG A 113 4.94 -23.11 8.92
CA ARG A 113 3.66 -23.82 9.10
C ARG A 113 2.47 -22.98 8.65
N ILE A 114 1.45 -23.63 8.12
CA ILE A 114 0.16 -22.98 7.78
C ILE A 114 -0.49 -22.47 9.07
N GLY A 115 -1.07 -21.26 9.01
CA GLY A 115 -1.71 -20.60 10.15
C GLY A 115 -0.75 -19.79 11.04
N ALA A 116 0.56 -19.73 10.74
CA ALA A 116 1.49 -18.88 11.45
C ALA A 116 1.24 -17.40 11.14
N GLU A 117 1.31 -16.55 12.16
CA GLU A 117 1.37 -15.10 11.98
C GLU A 117 2.80 -14.68 11.72
N VAL A 118 3.00 -13.89 10.66
CA VAL A 118 4.32 -13.44 10.23
C VAL A 118 4.40 -11.91 10.18
N LYS A 119 5.59 -11.41 10.49
CA LYS A 119 5.96 -9.99 10.44
C LYS A 119 7.13 -9.81 9.49
N SER A 120 7.39 -8.54 9.11
CA SER A 120 8.60 -8.19 8.37
C SER A 120 9.87 -8.71 9.05
N GLY A 121 10.72 -9.40 8.30
CA GLY A 121 11.95 -10.01 8.77
C GLY A 121 11.85 -11.47 9.25
N ASP A 122 10.64 -12.00 9.49
CA ASP A 122 10.45 -13.40 9.87
C ASP A 122 10.82 -14.34 8.71
N ILE A 123 11.34 -15.51 9.03
CA ILE A 123 11.79 -16.50 8.04
C ILE A 123 10.58 -17.30 7.54
N LEU A 124 10.37 -17.31 6.23
CA LEU A 124 9.34 -18.13 5.56
C LEU A 124 9.91 -19.50 5.20
N VAL A 125 11.10 -19.53 4.61
CA VAL A 125 11.77 -20.76 4.18
C VAL A 125 13.25 -20.63 4.54
N GLY A 126 13.74 -21.51 5.40
CA GLY A 126 15.15 -21.59 5.74
C GLY A 126 15.94 -22.19 4.59
N LYS A 127 16.87 -21.43 4.02
CA LYS A 127 17.74 -21.86 2.93
C LYS A 127 19.19 -21.53 3.26
N VAL A 128 20.09 -22.46 2.96
CA VAL A 128 21.53 -22.26 3.12
C VAL A 128 22.25 -22.57 1.79
N THR A 129 23.22 -21.72 1.47
CA THR A 129 24.04 -21.84 0.26
C THR A 129 25.48 -22.13 0.68
N PRO A 130 26.19 -23.09 0.06
CA PRO A 130 27.60 -23.36 0.34
C PRO A 130 28.48 -22.17 0.00
N LYS A 131 29.42 -21.81 0.91
CA LYS A 131 30.44 -20.77 0.66
C LYS A 131 31.64 -21.35 -0.07
N GLY A 132 32.26 -20.54 -0.98
CA GLY A 132 33.55 -20.88 -1.59
C GLY A 132 34.72 -20.67 -0.62
N GLU A 133 35.81 -21.40 -0.82
CA GLU A 133 37.01 -21.31 0.04
C GLU A 133 37.67 -19.91 0.02
N THR A 134 37.41 -19.09 -0.99
CA THR A 134 37.95 -17.72 -1.15
C THR A 134 37.25 -16.67 -0.32
N GLU A 135 36.05 -16.93 0.16
CA GLU A 135 35.21 -15.96 0.89
C GLU A 135 35.39 -15.99 2.42
N LEU A 136 36.31 -16.79 2.94
CA LEU A 136 36.57 -16.85 4.38
C LEU A 136 37.35 -15.59 4.82
N THR A 137 36.80 -14.84 5.75
CA THR A 137 37.51 -13.73 6.39
C THR A 137 38.78 -14.24 7.11
N ALA A 138 39.75 -13.35 7.30
CA ALA A 138 40.98 -13.73 8.00
C ALA A 138 40.73 -14.28 9.40
N GLU A 139 39.70 -13.80 10.07
CA GLU A 139 39.24 -14.23 11.40
C GLU A 139 38.62 -15.62 11.37
N GLU A 140 37.78 -15.92 10.39
CA GLU A 140 37.18 -17.26 10.20
C GLU A 140 38.24 -18.31 9.86
N ARG A 141 39.26 -17.96 9.05
CA ARG A 141 40.43 -18.84 8.78
C ARG A 141 41.21 -19.15 10.08
N LEU A 142 41.36 -18.14 10.92
CA LEU A 142 42.03 -18.30 12.21
C LEU A 142 41.21 -19.17 13.18
N LEU A 143 39.92 -18.95 13.28
CA LEU A 143 39.01 -19.77 14.08
C LEU A 143 38.94 -21.21 13.58
N ARG A 144 38.95 -21.45 12.27
CA ARG A 144 39.03 -22.80 11.68
C ARG A 144 40.36 -23.49 12.02
N ALA A 145 41.45 -22.75 12.03
CA ALA A 145 42.77 -23.29 12.39
C ALA A 145 42.90 -23.62 13.88
N ILE A 146 42.23 -22.89 14.79
CA ILE A 146 42.32 -23.06 16.25
C ILE A 146 41.31 -24.08 16.78
N PHE A 147 40.07 -24.06 16.26
CA PHE A 147 38.96 -24.85 16.81
C PHE A 147 38.55 -26.06 15.96
N GLY A 148 39.25 -26.34 14.86
CA GLY A 148 39.01 -27.47 13.97
C GLY A 148 37.55 -27.67 13.60
N GLU A 149 37.19 -27.44 12.34
CA GLU A 149 36.02 -27.96 11.64
C GLU A 149 34.60 -27.52 12.00
N LYS A 150 34.31 -26.52 12.76
CA LYS A 150 32.90 -26.17 12.99
C LYS A 150 32.47 -24.75 12.66
N ALA A 151 33.22 -24.00 11.88
CA ALA A 151 32.64 -22.89 11.15
C ALA A 151 31.88 -23.49 9.94
N ARG A 152 30.55 -23.49 9.94
CA ARG A 152 29.74 -24.02 8.85
C ARG A 152 30.13 -23.31 7.55
N GLU A 153 30.45 -24.09 6.54
CA GLU A 153 30.78 -23.62 5.19
C GLU A 153 29.54 -23.15 4.42
N VAL A 154 28.54 -22.60 5.12
CA VAL A 154 27.27 -22.20 4.53
C VAL A 154 26.90 -20.76 4.88
N ARG A 155 26.27 -20.09 3.92
CA ARG A 155 25.69 -18.75 4.07
C ARG A 155 24.17 -18.86 4.20
N ASP A 156 23.57 -18.03 5.05
CA ASP A 156 22.11 -17.90 5.16
C ASP A 156 21.56 -17.14 3.93
N THR A 157 20.74 -17.83 3.15
CA THR A 157 20.00 -17.28 2.00
C THR A 157 18.50 -17.53 2.13
N SER A 158 18.03 -17.57 3.37
CA SER A 158 16.63 -17.84 3.70
C SER A 158 15.69 -16.78 3.13
N LEU A 159 14.53 -17.23 2.66
CA LEU A 159 13.46 -16.33 2.27
C LEU A 159 12.84 -15.70 3.51
N ARG A 160 12.92 -14.40 3.63
CA ARG A 160 12.33 -13.62 4.72
C ARG A 160 11.16 -12.79 4.22
N VAL A 161 10.23 -12.50 5.14
CA VAL A 161 9.10 -11.59 4.85
C VAL A 161 9.65 -10.20 4.54
N PRO A 162 9.35 -9.61 3.36
CA PRO A 162 9.83 -8.29 2.98
C PRO A 162 9.36 -7.20 3.93
N HIS A 163 10.08 -6.07 3.94
CA HIS A 163 9.71 -4.93 4.74
C HIS A 163 8.34 -4.38 4.36
N GLY A 164 7.46 -4.21 5.38
CA GLY A 164 6.08 -3.75 5.21
C GLY A 164 5.06 -4.85 4.88
N ALA A 165 5.49 -6.11 4.73
CA ALA A 165 4.58 -7.24 4.62
C ALA A 165 4.34 -7.87 5.99
N TYR A 166 3.12 -8.33 6.21
CA TYR A 166 2.67 -9.05 7.42
C TYR A 166 1.43 -9.87 7.08
N GLY A 167 1.07 -10.81 7.91
CA GLY A 167 -0.17 -11.55 7.70
C GLY A 167 -0.17 -12.94 8.31
N ILE A 168 -1.03 -13.79 7.78
CA ILE A 168 -1.17 -15.18 8.20
C ILE A 168 -0.88 -16.08 7.00
N ILE A 169 -0.11 -17.13 7.22
CA ILE A 169 0.18 -18.14 6.19
C ILE A 169 -1.10 -18.96 5.93
N VAL A 170 -1.61 -18.89 4.71
CA VAL A 170 -2.83 -19.60 4.30
C VAL A 170 -2.50 -20.94 3.68
N ASP A 171 -1.47 -20.97 2.84
CA ASP A 171 -1.08 -22.18 2.11
C ASP A 171 0.43 -22.18 1.86
N VAL A 172 1.00 -23.37 1.75
CA VAL A 172 2.40 -23.59 1.38
C VAL A 172 2.47 -24.73 0.39
N LYS A 173 3.04 -24.47 -0.79
CA LYS A 173 3.20 -25.47 -1.84
C LYS A 173 4.67 -25.75 -2.08
N VAL A 174 4.99 -27.03 -2.10
CA VAL A 174 6.35 -27.52 -2.35
C VAL A 174 6.34 -28.31 -3.65
N PHE A 175 7.16 -27.88 -4.59
CA PHE A 175 7.34 -28.51 -5.88
C PHE A 175 8.71 -29.17 -5.94
N THR A 176 8.72 -30.47 -6.21
CA THR A 176 9.92 -31.27 -6.43
C THR A 176 9.87 -31.87 -7.84
N PRO A 177 11.00 -32.29 -8.42
CA PRO A 177 11.01 -32.92 -9.75
C PRO A 177 10.12 -34.17 -9.87
N GLU A 178 9.76 -34.77 -8.75
CA GLU A 178 8.85 -35.91 -8.70
C GLU A 178 7.36 -35.51 -8.82
N ASN A 179 7.02 -34.27 -8.36
CA ASN A 179 5.64 -33.79 -8.27
C ASN A 179 5.28 -32.74 -9.32
N SER A 180 6.24 -32.27 -10.11
CA SER A 180 6.02 -31.22 -11.11
C SER A 180 6.97 -31.37 -12.28
N ASP A 181 6.40 -31.40 -13.50
CA ASP A 181 7.15 -31.41 -14.77
C ASP A 181 7.61 -30.00 -15.20
N GLU A 182 7.25 -28.95 -14.48
CA GLU A 182 7.46 -27.53 -14.86
C GLU A 182 8.72 -26.90 -14.24
N LEU A 183 9.54 -27.67 -13.52
CA LEU A 183 10.75 -27.13 -12.90
C LEU A 183 11.84 -26.81 -13.90
N GLN A 184 12.52 -25.68 -13.74
CA GLN A 184 13.65 -25.32 -14.60
C GLN A 184 14.83 -26.29 -14.39
N PRO A 185 15.64 -26.56 -15.44
CA PRO A 185 16.84 -27.38 -15.28
C PRO A 185 17.79 -26.83 -14.23
N GLY A 186 18.20 -27.67 -13.27
CA GLY A 186 19.09 -27.30 -12.18
C GLY A 186 18.39 -26.83 -10.91
N VAL A 187 17.06 -26.74 -10.90
CA VAL A 187 16.26 -26.48 -9.70
C VAL A 187 15.89 -27.82 -9.04
N ARG A 188 16.14 -27.92 -7.74
CA ARG A 188 15.85 -29.11 -6.94
C ARG A 188 14.49 -29.07 -6.28
N GLU A 189 14.14 -27.90 -5.75
CA GLU A 189 12.91 -27.69 -5.00
C GLU A 189 12.48 -26.24 -5.12
N VAL A 190 11.17 -26.00 -5.27
CA VAL A 190 10.54 -24.68 -5.24
C VAL A 190 9.51 -24.66 -4.14
N VAL A 191 9.58 -23.68 -3.27
CA VAL A 191 8.61 -23.48 -2.20
C VAL A 191 7.89 -22.15 -2.40
N ARG A 192 6.55 -22.22 -2.45
CA ARG A 192 5.66 -21.05 -2.55
C ARG A 192 4.86 -20.90 -1.27
N CYS A 193 4.99 -19.76 -0.64
CA CYS A 193 4.25 -19.41 0.56
C CYS A 193 3.21 -18.34 0.22
N TYR A 194 1.97 -18.54 0.67
CA TYR A 194 0.87 -17.60 0.45
C TYR A 194 0.54 -16.91 1.78
N ILE A 195 0.73 -15.58 1.82
CA ILE A 195 0.44 -14.75 2.99
C ILE A 195 -0.83 -13.97 2.76
N ALA A 196 -1.84 -14.17 3.62
CA ALA A 196 -3.07 -13.41 3.58
C ALA A 196 -3.02 -12.24 4.57
N GLN A 197 -3.33 -11.05 4.07
CA GLN A 197 -3.44 -9.83 4.85
C GLN A 197 -4.89 -9.37 4.86
N LYS A 198 -5.41 -9.07 6.05
CA LYS A 198 -6.71 -8.42 6.22
C LYS A 198 -6.50 -6.92 6.33
N ARG A 199 -6.87 -6.18 5.29
CA ARG A 199 -6.69 -4.72 5.22
C ARG A 199 -8.01 -4.00 5.38
N LYS A 200 -8.18 -3.31 6.50
CA LYS A 200 -9.30 -2.39 6.73
C LYS A 200 -9.10 -1.09 5.96
N ILE A 201 -10.20 -0.36 5.76
CA ILE A 201 -10.08 1.00 5.20
C ILE A 201 -9.35 1.91 6.17
N SER A 202 -8.40 2.69 5.67
CA SER A 202 -7.58 3.61 6.46
C SER A 202 -7.50 4.99 5.82
N VAL A 203 -7.01 5.97 6.57
CA VAL A 203 -6.73 7.31 6.06
C VAL A 203 -5.68 7.23 4.96
N GLY A 204 -5.93 7.91 3.83
CA GLY A 204 -5.08 7.87 2.65
C GLY A 204 -5.51 6.86 1.58
N ASP A 205 -6.41 5.93 1.90
CA ASP A 205 -6.96 4.99 0.91
C ASP A 205 -7.87 5.72 -0.08
N LYS A 206 -7.90 5.23 -1.31
CA LYS A 206 -8.67 5.81 -2.39
C LYS A 206 -10.01 5.10 -2.53
N MET A 207 -11.06 5.90 -2.61
CA MET A 207 -12.43 5.44 -2.84
C MET A 207 -13.04 6.11 -4.05
N ALA A 208 -14.06 5.51 -4.63
CA ALA A 208 -14.78 6.06 -5.78
C ALA A 208 -16.22 5.58 -5.84
N GLY A 209 -17.09 6.39 -6.45
CA GLY A 209 -18.40 5.96 -6.92
C GLY A 209 -18.35 5.43 -8.35
N ARG A 210 -19.54 5.27 -8.96
CA ARG A 210 -19.69 4.76 -10.35
C ARG A 210 -19.68 5.86 -11.43
N HIS A 211 -19.56 7.12 -11.04
CA HIS A 211 -19.71 8.29 -11.92
C HIS A 211 -18.40 9.05 -12.17
N GLY A 212 -17.24 8.41 -11.98
CA GLY A 212 -15.94 9.05 -12.10
C GLY A 212 -15.56 9.94 -10.91
N ASN A 213 -16.40 10.01 -9.89
CA ASN A 213 -16.11 10.66 -8.62
C ASN A 213 -15.14 9.79 -7.81
N LYS A 214 -13.97 10.33 -7.54
CA LYS A 214 -12.90 9.67 -6.79
C LYS A 214 -12.41 10.58 -5.67
N GLY A 215 -12.06 9.99 -4.57
CA GLY A 215 -11.53 10.74 -3.44
C GLY A 215 -10.58 9.92 -2.59
N VAL A 216 -9.92 10.60 -1.66
CA VAL A 216 -9.01 10.00 -0.70
C VAL A 216 -9.56 10.21 0.70
N VAL A 217 -9.54 9.17 1.52
CA VAL A 217 -9.99 9.24 2.91
C VAL A 217 -9.07 10.20 3.67
N SER A 218 -9.63 11.30 4.15
CA SER A 218 -8.91 12.31 4.93
C SER A 218 -8.94 12.02 6.41
N ARG A 219 -10.10 11.62 6.91
CA ARG A 219 -10.31 11.37 8.34
C ARG A 219 -11.39 10.32 8.56
N ILE A 220 -11.24 9.55 9.62
CA ILE A 220 -12.25 8.64 10.14
C ILE A 220 -12.72 9.22 11.47
N LEU A 221 -14.00 9.58 11.54
CA LEU A 221 -14.60 10.19 12.73
C LEU A 221 -15.30 9.14 13.59
N PRO A 222 -15.28 9.31 14.91
CA PRO A 222 -16.16 8.58 15.81
C PRO A 222 -17.63 8.73 15.39
N GLN A 223 -18.43 7.73 15.64
CA GLN A 223 -19.85 7.71 15.25
C GLN A 223 -20.63 8.88 15.86
N GLU A 224 -20.26 9.29 17.08
CA GLU A 224 -20.90 10.38 17.84
C GLU A 224 -20.67 11.74 17.20
N ASP A 225 -19.52 11.95 16.56
CA ASP A 225 -19.14 13.24 15.96
C ASP A 225 -19.67 13.43 14.55
N MET A 226 -20.18 12.35 13.94
CA MET A 226 -20.71 12.40 12.58
C MET A 226 -22.04 13.16 12.53
N PRO A 227 -22.28 13.93 11.44
CA PRO A 227 -23.61 14.47 11.18
C PRO A 227 -24.67 13.36 11.14
N TYR A 228 -25.85 13.63 11.68
CA TYR A 228 -26.90 12.62 11.79
C TYR A 228 -28.28 13.14 11.33
N LEU A 229 -29.14 12.20 10.93
CA LEU A 229 -30.50 12.43 10.50
C LEU A 229 -31.44 12.67 11.70
N PRO A 230 -32.69 13.19 11.49
CA PRO A 230 -33.66 13.43 12.56
C PRO A 230 -34.08 12.20 13.36
N ASP A 231 -33.86 11.00 12.82
CA ASP A 231 -34.09 9.74 13.50
C ASP A 231 -32.93 9.28 14.40
N GLY A 232 -31.80 10.03 14.36
CA GLY A 232 -30.56 9.71 15.08
C GLY A 232 -29.58 8.83 14.30
N THR A 233 -29.85 8.49 13.03
CA THR A 233 -28.93 7.70 12.20
C THR A 233 -27.78 8.57 11.73
N PRO A 234 -26.51 8.25 12.07
CA PRO A 234 -25.35 9.01 11.60
C PRO A 234 -25.08 8.72 10.11
N LEU A 235 -24.56 9.71 9.41
CA LEU A 235 -24.07 9.53 8.04
C LEU A 235 -22.85 8.60 8.03
N ASP A 236 -22.73 7.79 6.98
CA ASP A 236 -21.60 6.90 6.80
C ASP A 236 -20.42 7.62 6.11
N ILE A 237 -20.73 8.46 5.11
CA ILE A 237 -19.74 9.26 4.36
C ILE A 237 -20.25 10.68 4.20
N VAL A 238 -19.31 11.64 4.27
CA VAL A 238 -19.57 13.06 3.94
C VAL A 238 -18.69 13.48 2.78
N LEU A 239 -19.33 13.90 1.69
CA LEU A 239 -18.67 14.34 0.45
C LEU A 239 -18.84 15.85 0.25
N ASN A 240 -17.83 16.45 -0.39
CA ASN A 240 -17.87 17.87 -0.73
C ASN A 240 -18.74 18.10 -1.98
N PRO A 241 -19.77 18.95 -1.90
CA PRO A 241 -20.61 19.28 -3.05
C PRO A 241 -19.86 20.02 -4.17
N LEU A 242 -18.77 20.73 -3.88
CA LEU A 242 -17.96 21.45 -4.87
C LEU A 242 -17.33 20.53 -5.93
N GLY A 243 -17.16 19.22 -5.60
CA GLY A 243 -16.65 18.23 -6.54
C GLY A 243 -17.62 17.85 -7.67
N VAL A 244 -18.89 18.28 -7.62
CA VAL A 244 -19.92 17.92 -8.60
C VAL A 244 -20.01 18.90 -9.78
N PRO A 245 -20.16 20.23 -9.58
CA PRO A 245 -20.50 21.16 -10.67
C PRO A 245 -19.42 21.23 -11.75
N SER A 246 -18.16 21.36 -11.36
CA SER A 246 -17.04 21.51 -12.30
C SER A 246 -16.77 20.26 -13.14
N ARG A 247 -17.17 19.09 -12.65
CA ARG A 247 -16.94 17.79 -13.33
C ARG A 247 -18.13 17.29 -14.10
N MET A 248 -19.28 17.97 -13.99
CA MET A 248 -20.51 17.66 -14.73
C MET A 248 -20.99 16.22 -14.57
N ASN A 249 -20.66 15.54 -13.47
CA ASN A 249 -21.06 14.18 -13.15
C ASN A 249 -22.33 14.14 -12.29
N ILE A 250 -23.40 14.76 -12.79
CA ILE A 250 -24.69 14.89 -12.07
C ILE A 250 -25.32 13.53 -11.76
N GLY A 251 -24.99 12.49 -12.50
CA GLY A 251 -25.47 11.13 -12.26
C GLY A 251 -25.30 10.65 -10.83
N GLN A 252 -24.26 11.10 -10.12
CA GLN A 252 -24.06 10.77 -8.70
C GLN A 252 -25.17 11.34 -7.80
N VAL A 253 -25.65 12.55 -8.07
CA VAL A 253 -26.74 13.17 -7.31
C VAL A 253 -28.05 12.47 -7.59
N LEU A 254 -28.32 12.12 -8.85
CA LEU A 254 -29.50 11.34 -9.24
C LEU A 254 -29.48 9.95 -8.58
N GLU A 255 -28.31 9.29 -8.54
CA GLU A 255 -28.17 8.01 -7.84
C GLU A 255 -28.49 8.13 -6.35
N VAL A 256 -27.95 9.16 -5.68
CA VAL A 256 -28.18 9.38 -4.24
C VAL A 256 -29.66 9.61 -3.96
N ASN A 257 -30.33 10.44 -4.75
CA ASN A 257 -31.74 10.72 -4.58
C ASN A 257 -32.60 9.47 -4.83
N LEU A 258 -32.39 8.78 -5.96
CA LEU A 258 -33.11 7.56 -6.26
C LEU A 258 -32.85 6.46 -5.22
N GLY A 259 -31.60 6.31 -4.79
CA GLY A 259 -31.21 5.35 -3.74
C GLY A 259 -31.92 5.63 -2.40
N TYR A 260 -32.08 6.91 -2.05
CA TYR A 260 -32.80 7.30 -0.84
C TYR A 260 -34.29 6.95 -0.90
N ALA A 261 -34.95 7.32 -2.01
CA ALA A 261 -36.35 7.00 -2.25
C ALA A 261 -36.58 5.47 -2.33
N ALA A 262 -35.72 4.74 -3.03
CA ALA A 262 -35.77 3.28 -3.15
C ALA A 262 -35.62 2.60 -1.78
N LYS A 263 -34.73 3.10 -0.93
CA LYS A 263 -34.57 2.59 0.44
C LYS A 263 -35.83 2.83 1.28
N ALA A 264 -36.45 4.01 1.16
CA ALA A 264 -37.69 4.32 1.85
C ALA A 264 -38.86 3.43 1.37
N CYS A 265 -38.91 3.10 0.08
CA CYS A 265 -39.92 2.17 -0.46
C CYS A 265 -39.57 0.68 -0.24
N GLY A 266 -38.35 0.35 0.19
CA GLY A 266 -37.92 -1.05 0.37
C GLY A 266 -37.73 -1.82 -0.94
N ILE A 267 -37.37 -1.13 -2.04
CA ILE A 267 -37.18 -1.70 -3.38
C ILE A 267 -35.75 -1.62 -3.83
N LYS A 268 -35.33 -2.53 -4.72
CA LYS A 268 -34.08 -2.43 -5.50
C LYS A 268 -34.40 -1.89 -6.89
N VAL A 269 -33.62 -0.89 -7.34
CA VAL A 269 -33.78 -0.26 -8.64
C VAL A 269 -32.63 -0.63 -9.54
N MET A 270 -32.93 -1.12 -10.74
CA MET A 270 -31.97 -1.38 -11.80
C MET A 270 -32.08 -0.31 -12.87
N THR A 271 -30.96 0.35 -13.19
CA THR A 271 -30.90 1.42 -14.19
C THR A 271 -29.88 1.05 -15.28
N PRO A 272 -30.26 0.22 -16.27
CA PRO A 272 -29.36 -0.09 -17.38
C PRO A 272 -29.03 1.17 -18.21
N VAL A 273 -27.92 1.11 -18.96
CA VAL A 273 -27.34 2.29 -19.65
C VAL A 273 -28.32 2.99 -20.60
N PHE A 274 -29.17 2.22 -21.30
CA PHE A 274 -30.12 2.76 -22.29
C PHE A 274 -31.57 2.86 -21.81
N ASP A 275 -31.85 2.45 -20.58
CA ASP A 275 -33.17 2.52 -19.94
C ASP A 275 -32.99 3.00 -18.49
N SER A 276 -32.50 4.23 -18.35
CA SER A 276 -32.23 4.84 -17.05
C SER A 276 -33.46 5.61 -16.51
N ALA A 277 -33.48 5.80 -15.19
CA ALA A 277 -34.49 6.61 -14.52
C ALA A 277 -34.38 8.09 -14.93
N ARG A 278 -35.52 8.72 -15.20
CA ARG A 278 -35.63 10.15 -15.48
C ARG A 278 -35.91 10.90 -14.17
N GLU A 279 -35.73 12.22 -14.20
CA GLU A 279 -36.00 13.11 -13.07
C GLU A 279 -37.43 12.95 -12.53
N ASN A 280 -38.41 12.82 -13.44
CA ASN A 280 -39.82 12.61 -13.07
C ASN A 280 -40.00 11.28 -12.34
N ASP A 281 -39.37 10.21 -12.79
CA ASP A 281 -39.47 8.87 -12.18
C ASP A 281 -38.91 8.88 -10.74
N ILE A 282 -37.84 9.64 -10.51
CA ILE A 282 -37.26 9.86 -9.19
C ILE A 282 -38.25 10.62 -8.29
N GLY A 283 -38.85 11.71 -8.81
CA GLY A 283 -39.84 12.49 -8.10
C GLY A 283 -41.08 11.67 -7.72
N ASP A 284 -41.59 10.84 -8.63
CA ASP A 284 -42.73 9.99 -8.40
C ASP A 284 -42.43 8.87 -7.37
N THR A 285 -41.17 8.41 -7.34
CA THR A 285 -40.71 7.46 -6.30
C THR A 285 -40.67 8.14 -4.92
N PHE A 286 -40.27 9.41 -4.82
CA PHE A 286 -40.34 10.18 -3.57
C PHE A 286 -41.80 10.39 -3.10
N ASP A 287 -42.70 10.70 -4.03
CA ASP A 287 -44.12 10.85 -3.68
C ASP A 287 -44.69 9.53 -3.15
N THR A 288 -44.36 8.41 -3.80
CA THR A 288 -44.75 7.07 -3.32
C THR A 288 -44.20 6.78 -1.93
N ALA A 289 -42.89 7.09 -1.71
CA ALA A 289 -42.28 6.93 -0.39
C ALA A 289 -42.96 7.79 0.68
N ARG A 290 -43.27 9.05 0.33
CA ARG A 290 -43.97 9.97 1.22
C ARG A 290 -45.38 9.47 1.57
N GLU A 291 -46.16 8.97 0.60
CA GLU A 291 -47.47 8.38 0.86
C GLU A 291 -47.36 7.16 1.75
N MET A 292 -46.34 6.31 1.56
CA MET A 292 -46.11 5.14 2.41
C MET A 292 -45.81 5.50 3.86
N TRP A 293 -45.03 6.54 4.14
CA TRP A 293 -44.57 6.88 5.47
C TRP A 293 -45.37 7.96 6.18
N HIS A 294 -45.96 8.92 5.45
CA HIS A 294 -46.66 10.08 5.97
C HIS A 294 -48.15 10.14 5.53
N GLY A 295 -48.61 9.19 4.69
CA GLY A 295 -50.01 9.11 4.26
C GLY A 295 -50.98 8.69 5.37
N GLU A 296 -52.26 8.89 5.13
CA GLU A 296 -53.32 8.51 6.09
C GLU A 296 -53.31 7.02 6.48
N ASN A 297 -52.76 6.17 5.61
CA ASN A 297 -52.65 4.71 5.81
C ASN A 297 -51.24 4.26 6.17
N ALA A 298 -50.36 5.16 6.61
CA ALA A 298 -48.97 4.85 6.94
C ALA A 298 -48.90 3.71 7.99
N PRO A 299 -48.07 2.69 7.78
CA PRO A 299 -47.91 1.61 8.74
C PRO A 299 -47.24 2.13 10.03
N ALA A 300 -47.76 1.73 11.17
CA ALA A 300 -47.13 2.02 12.46
C ALA A 300 -45.72 1.34 12.49
N TYR A 301 -44.68 2.14 12.64
CA TYR A 301 -43.32 1.64 12.81
C TYR A 301 -43.22 0.76 14.06
N PRO A 302 -42.55 -0.41 14.06
CA PRO A 302 -41.65 -0.99 13.05
C PRO A 302 -42.15 -2.32 12.42
N THR A 303 -43.43 -2.58 12.38
CA THR A 303 -43.98 -3.96 12.27
C THR A 303 -44.21 -4.49 10.85
N LYS A 304 -44.08 -3.70 9.80
CA LYS A 304 -44.52 -4.13 8.45
C LYS A 304 -43.64 -3.78 7.27
N LEU A 305 -42.39 -3.31 7.47
CA LEU A 305 -41.51 -3.12 6.34
C LEU A 305 -40.98 -4.47 5.85
N PRO A 306 -40.99 -4.74 4.55
CA PRO A 306 -40.30 -5.89 4.01
C PRO A 306 -38.83 -5.75 4.37
N LYS A 307 -38.32 -6.66 5.20
CA LYS A 307 -36.89 -6.78 5.41
C LYS A 307 -36.28 -7.17 4.07
N ILE A 308 -35.48 -6.29 3.48
CA ILE A 308 -34.66 -6.67 2.34
C ILE A 308 -33.76 -7.79 2.84
N MET A 309 -33.88 -8.98 2.23
CA MET A 309 -33.12 -10.16 2.65
C MET A 309 -31.61 -9.82 2.61
N GLY A 310 -30.92 -9.98 3.73
CA GLY A 310 -29.48 -9.80 3.86
C GLY A 310 -28.98 -8.47 4.43
N GLU A 311 -29.83 -7.49 4.71
CA GLU A 311 -29.37 -6.25 5.35
C GLU A 311 -29.01 -6.44 6.82
N LYS A 312 -27.72 -6.27 7.09
CA LYS A 312 -27.18 -6.05 8.44
C LYS A 312 -27.04 -4.54 8.62
N GLY A 313 -27.85 -3.91 9.47
CA GLY A 313 -27.70 -2.48 9.74
C GLY A 313 -28.86 -1.87 10.50
N HIS A 314 -28.69 -0.62 10.92
CA HIS A 314 -29.73 0.19 11.56
C HIS A 314 -30.83 0.49 10.55
N ILE A 315 -32.07 0.23 10.92
CA ILE A 315 -33.23 0.56 10.08
C ILE A 315 -33.56 2.03 10.28
N ILE A 316 -33.52 2.82 9.22
CA ILE A 316 -33.86 4.24 9.23
C ILE A 316 -35.37 4.40 9.47
N ASP A 317 -35.75 5.24 10.42
CA ASP A 317 -37.12 5.61 10.68
C ASP A 317 -37.56 6.80 9.81
N PHE A 318 -38.00 6.50 8.60
CA PHE A 318 -38.45 7.52 7.66
C PHE A 318 -39.68 8.30 8.10
N SER A 319 -40.41 7.87 9.15
CA SER A 319 -41.54 8.64 9.68
C SER A 319 -41.14 9.97 10.31
N LYS A 320 -39.87 10.10 10.70
CA LYS A 320 -39.31 11.32 11.30
C LYS A 320 -38.56 12.21 10.29
N ILE A 321 -38.41 11.73 9.06
CA ILE A 321 -37.59 12.37 8.04
C ILE A 321 -38.47 12.98 6.97
N GLU A 322 -38.17 14.18 6.54
CA GLU A 322 -38.82 14.86 5.41
C GLU A 322 -38.44 14.16 4.10
N LEU A 323 -39.42 13.66 3.35
CA LEU A 323 -39.26 13.02 2.05
C LEU A 323 -39.81 13.94 0.95
N ASP A 324 -39.04 14.99 0.61
CA ASP A 324 -39.38 15.91 -0.45
C ASP A 324 -38.77 15.49 -1.78
N ARG A 325 -39.40 15.90 -2.90
CA ARG A 325 -38.91 15.64 -4.28
C ARG A 325 -37.49 16.17 -4.55
N ASP A 326 -37.01 17.11 -3.75
CA ASP A 326 -35.67 17.69 -3.89
C ASP A 326 -34.54 16.83 -3.28
N GLY A 327 -34.89 15.72 -2.63
CA GLY A 327 -33.94 14.79 -2.01
C GLY A 327 -33.11 15.40 -0.88
N LYS A 328 -33.56 16.51 -0.29
CA LYS A 328 -32.89 17.19 0.82
C LYS A 328 -33.59 16.93 2.13
N THR A 329 -32.80 16.68 3.16
CA THR A 329 -33.31 16.48 4.52
C THR A 329 -32.57 17.35 5.52
N THR A 330 -33.17 17.52 6.67
CA THR A 330 -32.54 18.22 7.80
C THR A 330 -31.48 17.31 8.41
N VAL A 331 -30.29 17.85 8.70
CA VAL A 331 -29.18 17.15 9.34
C VAL A 331 -28.74 17.92 10.58
N TYR A 332 -28.26 17.23 11.57
CA TYR A 332 -27.76 17.76 12.83
C TYR A 332 -26.27 17.49 12.98
N ASP A 333 -25.54 18.41 13.62
CA ASP A 333 -24.13 18.22 13.95
C ASP A 333 -23.99 17.24 15.12
N GLY A 334 -23.20 16.18 14.96
CA GLY A 334 -22.98 15.18 16.01
C GLY A 334 -22.35 15.73 17.29
N ARG A 335 -21.52 16.78 17.18
CA ARG A 335 -20.79 17.33 18.31
C ARG A 335 -21.59 18.36 19.12
N THR A 336 -22.34 19.22 18.44
CA THR A 336 -23.12 20.28 19.09
C THR A 336 -24.57 19.89 19.33
N GLY A 337 -25.10 18.95 18.52
CA GLY A 337 -26.52 18.58 18.50
C GLY A 337 -27.40 19.64 17.83
N GLU A 338 -26.80 20.68 17.23
CA GLU A 338 -27.55 21.75 16.58
C GLU A 338 -27.89 21.38 15.14
N LYS A 339 -29.02 21.91 14.67
CA LYS A 339 -29.45 21.76 13.27
C LYS A 339 -28.59 22.61 12.37
N PHE A 340 -28.16 22.08 11.21
CA PHE A 340 -27.55 22.90 10.16
C PHE A 340 -28.55 23.87 9.54
N ASP A 341 -28.10 25.05 9.14
CA ASP A 341 -28.94 26.13 8.61
C ASP A 341 -29.67 25.72 7.32
N ASN A 342 -29.00 24.96 6.47
CA ASN A 342 -29.54 24.49 5.20
C ASN A 342 -29.82 22.99 5.22
N ARG A 343 -30.86 22.56 4.50
CA ARG A 343 -31.11 21.14 4.24
C ARG A 343 -30.01 20.57 3.34
N VAL A 344 -29.62 19.35 3.61
CA VAL A 344 -28.52 18.63 2.95
C VAL A 344 -29.08 17.54 2.05
N THR A 345 -28.49 17.35 0.86
CA THR A 345 -28.77 16.20 0.01
C THR A 345 -28.16 14.96 0.66
N VAL A 346 -29.02 14.04 1.06
CA VAL A 346 -28.64 12.78 1.70
C VAL A 346 -29.27 11.62 0.97
N GLY A 347 -28.57 10.51 0.86
CA GLY A 347 -29.13 9.31 0.29
C GLY A 347 -28.10 8.19 0.15
N TYR A 348 -28.50 7.14 -0.55
CA TYR A 348 -27.66 5.97 -0.75
C TYR A 348 -26.91 6.04 -2.07
N MET A 349 -25.60 5.80 -2.00
CA MET A 349 -24.73 5.69 -3.15
C MET A 349 -23.91 4.40 -3.06
N TYR A 350 -23.71 3.76 -4.21
CA TYR A 350 -22.79 2.63 -4.31
C TYR A 350 -21.36 3.12 -4.37
N TYR A 351 -20.57 2.84 -3.35
CA TYR A 351 -19.22 3.34 -3.18
C TYR A 351 -18.22 2.18 -3.10
N LEU A 352 -17.07 2.34 -3.74
CA LEU A 352 -16.05 1.31 -3.88
C LEU A 352 -14.75 1.74 -3.22
N LYS A 353 -14.05 0.79 -2.60
CA LYS A 353 -12.64 0.91 -2.23
C LYS A 353 -11.79 0.54 -3.45
N LEU A 354 -10.89 1.43 -3.86
CA LEU A 354 -9.99 1.16 -4.97
C LEU A 354 -8.70 0.48 -4.49
N HIS A 355 -8.06 -0.29 -5.39
CA HIS A 355 -6.80 -0.99 -5.10
C HIS A 355 -5.57 -0.06 -5.08
N HIS A 356 -5.75 1.18 -4.62
CA HIS A 356 -4.72 2.17 -4.36
C HIS A 356 -4.64 2.43 -2.87
N LEU A 357 -4.18 1.41 -2.14
CA LEU A 357 -4.06 1.45 -0.68
C LEU A 357 -2.78 2.18 -0.28
N VAL A 358 -2.85 2.91 0.83
CA VAL A 358 -1.71 3.68 1.35
C VAL A 358 -0.56 2.77 1.78
N ASP A 359 -0.86 1.60 2.35
CA ASP A 359 0.14 0.64 2.82
C ASP A 359 1.07 0.15 1.70
N ASP A 360 0.52 -0.01 0.48
CA ASP A 360 1.31 -0.41 -0.68
C ASP A 360 2.23 0.70 -1.20
N LYS A 361 1.94 1.95 -0.88
CA LYS A 361 2.67 3.14 -1.35
C LYS A 361 3.61 3.73 -0.31
N THR A 362 3.38 3.44 0.96
CA THR A 362 4.26 3.88 2.05
C THR A 362 5.61 3.24 1.89
N HIS A 363 6.64 4.08 1.79
CA HIS A 363 8.01 3.65 1.59
C HIS A 363 8.98 4.66 2.17
N ALA A 364 10.03 4.17 2.84
CA ALA A 364 11.13 4.96 3.35
C ALA A 364 12.44 4.21 3.08
N ARG A 365 13.53 4.96 2.98
CA ARG A 365 14.88 4.41 2.76
C ARG A 365 15.89 5.23 3.54
N SER A 366 16.83 4.56 4.17
CA SER A 366 18.09 5.16 4.67
C SER A 366 19.22 4.90 3.67
N THR A 367 19.73 3.68 3.66
CA THR A 367 20.71 3.15 2.71
C THR A 367 20.08 1.99 1.94
N GLY A 368 20.59 1.65 0.78
CA GLY A 368 20.07 0.55 -0.03
C GLY A 368 20.84 0.41 -1.34
N PRO A 369 20.36 -0.36 -2.31
CA PRO A 369 21.06 -0.64 -3.55
C PRO A 369 21.21 0.60 -4.44
N TYR A 370 22.32 0.66 -5.16
CA TYR A 370 22.68 1.73 -6.07
C TYR A 370 22.92 1.19 -7.49
N SER A 371 22.75 2.07 -8.50
CA SER A 371 23.06 1.73 -9.89
C SER A 371 24.57 1.54 -10.07
N LEU A 372 24.97 0.55 -10.85
CA LEU A 372 26.39 0.26 -11.10
C LEU A 372 27.11 1.38 -11.87
N VAL A 373 26.45 2.01 -12.84
CA VAL A 373 27.09 3.03 -13.69
C VAL A 373 27.07 4.41 -13.05
N THR A 374 25.91 4.87 -12.61
CA THR A 374 25.74 6.25 -12.09
C THR A 374 25.92 6.36 -10.59
N GLN A 375 26.01 5.24 -9.87
CA GLN A 375 26.08 5.20 -8.40
C GLN A 375 24.94 5.95 -7.69
N GLN A 376 23.82 6.14 -8.40
CA GLN A 376 22.62 6.76 -7.86
C GLN A 376 21.70 5.72 -7.21
N PRO A 377 20.93 6.08 -6.18
CA PRO A 377 19.94 5.19 -5.61
C PRO A 377 18.98 4.66 -6.69
N LEU A 378 18.65 3.37 -6.64
CA LEU A 378 17.63 2.79 -7.49
C LEU A 378 16.26 3.42 -7.19
N GLY A 379 15.30 3.34 -8.10
CA GLY A 379 13.95 3.82 -7.95
C GLY A 379 12.97 2.70 -7.61
N GLY A 380 11.87 3.05 -6.92
CA GLY A 380 10.76 2.14 -6.65
C GLY A 380 10.84 1.40 -5.31
N LYS A 381 9.68 1.11 -4.73
CA LYS A 381 9.53 0.42 -3.44
C LYS A 381 10.08 -1.02 -3.49
N ALA A 382 9.81 -1.73 -4.59
CA ALA A 382 10.22 -3.13 -4.74
C ALA A 382 11.74 -3.35 -4.72
N GLN A 383 12.51 -2.34 -5.12
CA GLN A 383 13.97 -2.36 -5.13
C GLN A 383 14.57 -1.64 -3.93
N PHE A 384 13.80 -1.38 -2.90
CA PHE A 384 14.21 -0.54 -1.78
C PHE A 384 14.87 0.77 -2.22
N GLY A 385 14.27 1.41 -3.24
CA GLY A 385 14.79 2.58 -3.91
C GLY A 385 14.46 3.89 -3.21
N GLY A 386 15.14 4.97 -3.64
CA GLY A 386 14.91 6.33 -3.17
C GLY A 386 13.82 7.06 -3.97
N GLN A 387 13.43 8.23 -3.47
CA GLN A 387 12.54 9.14 -4.16
C GLN A 387 13.30 9.89 -5.25
N ARG A 388 12.62 10.14 -6.38
CA ARG A 388 13.19 10.94 -7.46
C ARG A 388 13.09 12.43 -7.11
N PHE A 389 14.21 13.11 -7.07
CA PHE A 389 14.30 14.56 -7.01
C PHE A 389 14.52 15.10 -8.43
N GLY A 390 13.45 15.54 -9.08
CA GLY A 390 13.44 15.92 -10.49
C GLY A 390 13.93 17.35 -10.71
N GLU A 391 13.94 17.77 -11.98
CA GLU A 391 14.38 19.11 -12.39
C GLU A 391 13.51 20.22 -11.77
N MET A 392 12.19 20.01 -11.70
CA MET A 392 11.28 21.00 -11.14
C MET A 392 11.49 21.19 -9.62
N GLU A 393 11.82 20.14 -8.89
CA GLU A 393 12.14 20.20 -7.46
C GLU A 393 13.45 20.95 -7.23
N VAL A 394 14.43 20.82 -8.14
CA VAL A 394 15.67 21.61 -8.13
C VAL A 394 15.35 23.10 -8.32
N TRP A 395 14.44 23.46 -9.22
CA TRP A 395 14.01 24.85 -9.40
C TRP A 395 13.39 25.44 -8.13
N ALA A 396 12.63 24.64 -7.41
CA ALA A 396 12.07 25.06 -6.14
C ALA A 396 13.16 25.40 -5.10
N LEU A 397 14.21 24.59 -5.01
CA LEU A 397 15.35 24.88 -4.14
C LEU A 397 16.14 26.11 -4.57
N TYR A 398 16.28 26.36 -5.86
CA TYR A 398 16.85 27.60 -6.37
C TYR A 398 16.03 28.84 -5.94
N ALA A 399 14.69 28.73 -6.02
CA ALA A 399 13.81 29.81 -5.62
C ALA A 399 13.91 30.13 -4.12
N TYR A 400 14.16 29.13 -3.28
CA TYR A 400 14.41 29.33 -1.85
C TYR A 400 15.85 29.75 -1.51
N GLY A 401 16.79 29.71 -2.45
CA GLY A 401 18.21 29.99 -2.20
C GLY A 401 18.89 28.94 -1.31
N ALA A 402 18.34 27.71 -1.22
CA ALA A 402 18.80 26.64 -0.36
C ALA A 402 19.96 25.85 -1.00
N SER A 403 21.12 26.49 -1.20
CA SER A 403 22.26 25.90 -1.91
C SER A 403 22.87 24.70 -1.18
N ASN A 404 23.04 24.78 0.14
CA ASN A 404 23.61 23.70 0.93
C ASN A 404 22.73 22.44 0.92
N VAL A 405 21.40 22.62 1.00
CA VAL A 405 20.45 21.49 0.90
C VAL A 405 20.51 20.84 -0.48
N LEU A 406 20.60 21.66 -1.54
CA LEU A 406 20.74 21.15 -2.90
C LEU A 406 22.05 20.36 -3.07
N GLN A 407 23.17 20.88 -2.56
CA GLN A 407 24.44 20.20 -2.60
C GLN A 407 24.39 18.85 -1.87
N GLU A 408 23.80 18.81 -0.69
CA GLU A 408 23.63 17.58 0.07
C GLU A 408 22.79 16.52 -0.70
N ILE A 409 21.68 16.94 -1.32
CA ILE A 409 20.83 16.05 -2.11
C ILE A 409 21.57 15.49 -3.32
N LEU A 410 22.39 16.29 -3.99
CA LEU A 410 23.12 15.89 -5.19
C LEU A 410 24.35 15.04 -4.89
N THR A 411 24.93 15.11 -3.71
CA THR A 411 26.21 14.46 -3.35
C THR A 411 26.03 13.34 -2.35
N VAL A 412 26.06 13.62 -1.07
CA VAL A 412 26.09 12.62 0.03
C VAL A 412 24.84 11.76 0.12
N LYS A 413 23.70 12.24 -0.37
CA LYS A 413 22.44 11.48 -0.45
C LYS A 413 22.26 10.72 -1.77
N SER A 414 23.12 10.94 -2.75
CA SER A 414 22.98 10.37 -4.10
C SER A 414 24.22 9.60 -4.52
N ASP A 415 25.13 10.22 -5.26
CA ASP A 415 26.18 9.55 -6.03
C ASP A 415 27.62 9.81 -5.56
N ASP A 416 27.84 10.52 -4.47
CA ASP A 416 29.16 10.62 -3.84
C ASP A 416 29.44 9.37 -2.99
N THR A 417 30.10 8.38 -3.57
CA THR A 417 30.36 7.08 -2.93
C THR A 417 31.17 7.21 -1.64
N VAL A 418 32.23 7.99 -1.63
CA VAL A 418 33.11 8.19 -0.46
C VAL A 418 32.41 9.05 0.59
N GLY A 419 31.72 10.11 0.15
CA GLY A 419 31.00 11.00 1.02
C GLY A 419 29.86 10.29 1.76
N ARG A 420 29.16 9.35 1.12
CA ARG A 420 28.10 8.54 1.76
C ARG A 420 28.62 7.76 2.96
N VAL A 421 29.71 7.01 2.77
CA VAL A 421 30.29 6.17 3.82
C VAL A 421 30.77 7.02 4.99
N LYS A 422 31.53 8.09 4.71
CA LYS A 422 32.03 9.00 5.75
C LYS A 422 30.90 9.69 6.50
N THR A 423 29.85 10.12 5.79
CA THR A 423 28.67 10.75 6.42
C THR A 423 27.95 9.79 7.35
N TYR A 424 27.72 8.55 6.91
CA TYR A 424 27.11 7.53 7.75
C TYR A 424 27.96 7.24 8.99
N GLU A 425 29.28 7.10 8.83
CA GLU A 425 30.21 6.90 9.94
C GLU A 425 30.18 8.06 10.95
N SER A 426 30.16 9.31 10.45
CA SER A 426 30.09 10.50 11.29
C SER A 426 28.77 10.58 12.08
N ILE A 427 27.64 10.22 11.45
CA ILE A 427 26.34 10.17 12.12
C ILE A 427 26.35 9.11 13.24
N VAL A 428 26.88 7.92 12.97
CA VAL A 428 26.96 6.84 13.99
C VAL A 428 27.86 7.25 15.14
N LYS A 429 28.99 7.93 14.87
CA LYS A 429 29.93 8.40 15.90
C LYS A 429 29.46 9.69 16.61
N GLY A 430 28.45 10.39 16.07
CA GLY A 430 28.00 11.68 16.59
C GLY A 430 28.95 12.84 16.26
N GLU A 431 29.74 12.72 15.20
CA GLU A 431 30.68 13.73 14.71
C GLU A 431 30.04 14.64 13.67
N ASN A 432 30.71 15.74 13.33
CA ASN A 432 30.24 16.63 12.27
C ASN A 432 30.37 15.95 10.89
N VAL A 433 29.37 16.16 10.04
CA VAL A 433 29.35 15.65 8.68
C VAL A 433 30.49 16.30 7.88
N PRO A 434 31.30 15.52 7.13
CA PRO A 434 32.37 16.05 6.30
C PRO A 434 31.83 16.86 5.11
N VAL A 435 32.72 17.67 4.52
CA VAL A 435 32.36 18.42 3.31
C VAL A 435 32.10 17.43 2.17
N PRO A 436 31.01 17.63 1.40
CA PRO A 436 30.68 16.79 0.25
C PRO A 436 31.79 16.77 -0.83
N GLY A 437 31.96 15.61 -1.46
CA GLY A 437 32.87 15.42 -2.54
C GLY A 437 32.28 15.74 -3.93
N ILE A 438 32.93 15.25 -4.98
CA ILE A 438 32.49 15.40 -6.37
C ILE A 438 31.55 14.22 -6.72
N PRO A 439 30.34 14.49 -7.27
CA PRO A 439 29.43 13.46 -7.71
C PRO A 439 30.01 12.51 -8.77
N GLU A 440 29.76 11.21 -8.66
CA GLU A 440 30.27 10.24 -9.65
C GLU A 440 29.67 10.46 -11.04
N SER A 441 28.41 10.87 -11.12
CA SER A 441 27.75 11.26 -12.38
C SER A 441 28.47 12.42 -13.08
N PHE A 442 29.02 13.37 -12.33
CA PHE A 442 29.84 14.44 -12.89
C PHE A 442 31.15 13.90 -13.46
N LYS A 443 31.83 12.96 -12.80
CA LYS A 443 33.04 12.32 -13.33
C LYS A 443 32.76 11.56 -14.62
N VAL A 444 31.62 10.86 -14.71
CA VAL A 444 31.18 10.19 -15.95
C VAL A 444 30.99 11.22 -17.06
N LEU A 445 30.29 12.34 -16.78
CA LEU A 445 30.09 13.41 -17.75
C LEU A 445 31.42 14.00 -18.27
N VAL A 446 32.38 14.27 -17.38
CA VAL A 446 33.71 14.75 -17.76
C VAL A 446 34.43 13.76 -18.69
N LYS A 447 34.35 12.44 -18.38
CA LYS A 447 34.95 11.41 -19.26
C LYS A 447 34.25 11.34 -20.62
N GLU A 448 32.94 11.48 -20.67
CA GLU A 448 32.17 11.53 -21.92
C GLU A 448 32.55 12.76 -22.77
N ILE A 449 32.68 13.94 -22.15
CA ILE A 449 33.12 15.18 -22.84
C ILE A 449 34.54 15.04 -23.34
N ARG A 450 35.45 14.48 -22.54
CA ARG A 450 36.83 14.22 -22.95
C ARG A 450 36.92 13.25 -24.15
N SER A 451 35.97 12.31 -24.25
CA SER A 451 35.88 11.40 -25.42
C SER A 451 35.56 12.13 -26.72
N LEU A 452 34.94 13.32 -26.64
CA LEU A 452 34.65 14.21 -27.75
C LEU A 452 35.79 15.19 -28.04
N ALA A 453 36.96 15.00 -27.45
CA ALA A 453 38.15 15.88 -27.53
C ALA A 453 37.90 17.31 -26.96
N LEU A 454 36.95 17.42 -26.02
CA LEU A 454 36.73 18.62 -25.22
C LEU A 454 37.21 18.36 -23.79
N ASP A 455 37.62 19.41 -23.08
CA ASP A 455 38.03 19.28 -21.68
C ASP A 455 37.22 20.22 -20.78
N ILE A 456 36.90 19.75 -19.58
CA ILE A 456 36.24 20.52 -18.53
C ILE A 456 37.08 20.36 -17.27
N GLU A 457 37.55 21.46 -16.73
CA GLU A 457 38.24 21.51 -15.45
C GLU A 457 37.43 22.34 -14.47
N PRO A 458 37.08 21.80 -13.27
CA PRO A 458 36.49 22.60 -12.21
C PRO A 458 37.54 23.58 -11.69
N MET A 459 37.19 24.87 -11.66
CA MET A 459 38.04 25.91 -11.09
C MET A 459 37.45 26.32 -9.73
N HIS A 460 38.30 26.43 -8.72
CA HIS A 460 37.92 27.08 -7.47
C HIS A 460 37.93 28.59 -7.67
N ASP A 461 36.88 29.28 -7.18
CA ASP A 461 36.92 30.72 -7.08
C ASP A 461 38.12 31.11 -6.21
N ALA A 462 39.05 31.85 -6.80
CA ALA A 462 40.22 32.33 -6.11
C ALA A 462 39.81 33.43 -5.13
N ASP A 463 39.34 33.06 -3.96
CA ASP A 463 39.47 33.93 -2.82
C ASP A 463 40.93 33.89 -2.36
N GLU A 464 41.63 34.84 -2.85
CA GLU A 464 42.77 35.57 -2.31
C GLU A 464 44.16 34.93 -2.29
N ASP A 465 44.36 33.63 -2.46
CA ASP A 465 45.75 33.16 -2.66
C ASP A 465 45.81 31.80 -3.39
N ALA A 466 46.16 31.84 -4.61
CA ALA A 466 46.62 30.74 -5.48
C ALA A 466 45.64 30.29 -6.57
N SER A 467 45.86 30.81 -7.73
CA SER A 467 45.58 30.21 -9.03
C SER A 467 46.38 28.90 -9.22
N ALA A 468 45.94 27.83 -8.57
CA ALA A 468 46.41 26.50 -8.91
C ALA A 468 45.20 25.68 -9.41
N PRO A 469 45.23 25.18 -10.66
CA PRO A 469 44.28 24.18 -11.07
C PRO A 469 44.44 22.97 -10.14
N VAL A 470 43.29 22.33 -9.76
CA VAL A 470 43.33 21.04 -9.07
C VAL A 470 44.16 20.12 -9.95
N THR A 471 45.37 19.82 -9.51
CA THR A 471 46.36 19.13 -10.36
C THR A 471 45.90 17.70 -10.59
N ALA A 472 46.20 17.16 -11.75
CA ALA A 472 46.00 15.75 -12.10
C ALA A 472 46.58 14.78 -11.05
N GLU A 473 47.44 15.26 -10.14
CA GLU A 473 48.01 14.50 -9.03
C GLU A 473 47.01 14.27 -7.87
N GLU A 474 46.04 15.19 -7.62
CA GLU A 474 45.00 14.95 -6.61
C GLU A 474 43.89 13.99 -7.13
N THR A 475 43.64 13.99 -8.44
CA THR A 475 42.81 12.95 -9.07
C THR A 475 43.55 11.61 -9.13
N SER A 476 44.86 11.60 -9.35
CA SER A 476 45.69 10.40 -9.32
C SER A 476 45.82 9.84 -7.90
N ALA A 477 45.96 10.68 -6.89
CA ALA A 477 45.97 10.22 -5.48
C ALA A 477 44.64 9.60 -5.02
N LEU A 478 43.50 10.01 -5.60
CA LEU A 478 42.22 9.39 -5.39
C LEU A 478 42.09 8.07 -6.15
N ASP A 479 42.62 7.97 -7.36
CA ASP A 479 42.70 6.73 -8.13
C ASP A 479 43.71 5.74 -7.51
N ASP A 480 44.80 6.22 -6.94
CA ASP A 480 45.80 5.41 -6.21
C ASP A 480 45.26 4.94 -4.85
N LEU A 481 44.42 5.73 -4.17
CA LEU A 481 43.71 5.32 -2.93
C LEU A 481 42.62 4.29 -3.23
N ALA A 482 41.97 4.39 -4.38
CA ALA A 482 41.00 3.39 -4.85
C ALA A 482 41.68 2.08 -5.25
N ALA A 483 42.90 2.19 -5.83
CA ALA A 483 43.75 1.04 -6.18
C ALA A 483 44.40 0.39 -4.93
N LEU A 484 44.73 1.18 -3.91
CA LEU A 484 45.26 0.69 -2.62
C LEU A 484 44.19 0.13 -1.69
N ALA A 485 42.93 0.52 -1.86
CA ALA A 485 41.80 -0.01 -1.12
C ALA A 485 41.43 -1.42 -1.56
N GLY A 486 42.03 -1.98 -2.61
CA GLY A 486 42.03 -3.40 -2.97
C GLY A 486 40.65 -4.10 -2.90
N VAL A 487 39.60 -3.35 -3.05
CA VAL A 487 38.23 -3.89 -3.01
C VAL A 487 37.86 -4.17 -4.46
N ASP A 488 37.98 -5.42 -4.85
CA ASP A 488 37.44 -5.90 -6.11
C ASP A 488 35.96 -5.49 -6.20
N ALA A 489 35.61 -4.80 -7.26
CA ALA A 489 34.28 -4.28 -7.50
C ALA A 489 33.18 -5.36 -7.56
N ASP A 490 33.58 -6.61 -7.53
CA ASP A 490 32.69 -7.78 -7.52
C ASP A 490 32.21 -8.20 -6.11
N VAL A 491 32.81 -7.65 -5.02
CA VAL A 491 32.47 -8.04 -3.65
C VAL A 491 31.40 -7.13 -3.02
N GLU A 492 31.31 -5.87 -3.43
CA GLU A 492 30.35 -4.93 -2.83
C GLU A 492 28.87 -5.12 -3.25
N ALA A 493 28.61 -5.87 -4.31
CA ALA A 493 27.23 -6.13 -4.73
C ALA A 493 26.55 -7.22 -3.86
N GLU A 494 27.33 -8.06 -3.17
CA GLU A 494 26.81 -9.14 -2.35
C GLU A 494 26.68 -8.77 -0.85
N ASP A 495 27.50 -7.84 -0.33
CA ASP A 495 27.45 -7.46 1.08
C ASP A 495 26.32 -6.47 1.45
N ALA A 496 25.62 -5.90 0.47
CA ALA A 496 24.48 -5.00 0.73
C ALA A 496 23.21 -5.72 1.23
N GLU A 497 23.17 -7.04 1.17
CA GLU A 497 21.98 -7.83 1.61
C GLU A 497 21.96 -8.17 3.10
N THR A 498 23.05 -7.94 3.85
CA THR A 498 23.17 -8.41 5.25
C THR A 498 23.31 -7.32 6.30
N ALA A 499 23.18 -6.04 5.96
CA ALA A 499 23.15 -5.00 6.98
C ALA A 499 21.76 -4.99 7.66
N GLU A 500 21.67 -5.60 8.84
CA GLU A 500 20.52 -5.44 9.75
C GLU A 500 20.24 -3.93 9.94
N ALA A 501 19.02 -3.53 9.62
CA ALA A 501 18.56 -2.17 9.87
C ALA A 501 18.53 -1.95 11.40
N PRO A 502 19.18 -0.92 11.94
CA PRO A 502 18.99 -0.57 13.33
C PRO A 502 17.54 -0.17 13.54
N GLU A 503 16.90 -0.74 14.57
CA GLU A 503 15.57 -0.38 15.03
C GLU A 503 15.42 1.14 15.09
N ALA A 504 14.39 1.66 14.42
CA ALA A 504 14.03 3.06 14.49
C ALA A 504 13.65 3.41 15.92
N VAL A 505 14.51 4.12 16.63
CA VAL A 505 14.18 4.75 17.90
C VAL A 505 13.10 5.78 17.64
N ALA A 506 11.86 5.45 18.01
CA ALA A 506 10.75 6.37 17.99
C ALA A 506 11.07 7.53 18.94
N ALA A 507 11.28 8.71 18.39
CA ALA A 507 11.37 9.93 19.15
C ALA A 507 9.98 10.23 19.74
N THR A 508 9.78 9.86 20.99
CA THR A 508 8.67 10.34 21.82
C THR A 508 8.92 11.81 22.10
N THR A 509 8.25 12.68 21.39
CA THR A 509 8.07 14.08 21.80
C THR A 509 7.16 14.10 23.03
N THR A 510 7.75 14.29 24.19
CA THR A 510 7.01 14.70 25.39
C THR A 510 6.76 16.19 25.29
N ASP A 511 5.55 16.57 24.95
CA ASP A 511 5.07 17.91 25.21
C ASP A 511 4.93 18.11 26.73
N LYS A 512 5.66 19.07 27.23
CA LYS A 512 5.40 19.73 28.50
C LYS A 512 5.10 21.20 28.18
N GLU A 513 3.93 21.57 28.59
CA GLU A 513 3.22 22.82 28.87
C GLU A 513 2.09 23.12 27.91
#